data_899cad0961da7d5b4c82920b446a99a4
#
_entry.id   899cad0961da7d5b4c82920b446a99a4
#
_cell.length_a   1.000
_cell.length_b   1.000
_cell.length_c   1.000
_cell.angle_alpha   90.00
_cell.angle_beta   90.00
_cell.angle_gamma   90.00
#
_symmetry.space_group_name_H-M   'P 1'
#
loop_
_entity.id
_entity.type
_entity.pdbx_description
1 polymer ?
#
loop_
_entity_poly.entity_id
_entity_poly.type
_entity_poly.pdbx_seq_one_letter_code
_entity_poly.pdbx_strand_id
1 'polypeptide(L)'
;MEKKFNRFSVPLGLLDYVNPILYTVTMFELFRYWYPQMQQPYGILFLIGAGISVFFGLLIPTGKVLVGLNVIKFRMPVSLVFCVNAGILLSGQMLLQSVMVIRSSVLIFLVLVIVAVLAFLYHQTKKINTIAVLTGAAGYLLTYVSLITLSARRNMVFPIILYGMAILLFIMLCGIGIKADLKNPKIHWIIEASNILCQLLVAVGTIILFHP
;
A
#
# COMPACT_ATOMS: atom_id res chain seq x y z
N MET A 1 0.94 -15.73 -36.06
CA MET A 1 0.17 -15.62 -34.82
C MET A 1 0.99 -14.85 -33.80
N GLU A 2 1.11 -13.53 -33.94
CA GLU A 2 1.76 -12.67 -32.96
C GLU A 2 0.80 -12.44 -31.79
N LYS A 3 0.94 -13.20 -30.72
CA LYS A 3 0.14 -13.03 -29.51
C LYS A 3 0.56 -11.79 -28.75
N LYS A 4 -0.25 -10.75 -28.86
CA LYS A 4 -0.54 -9.69 -27.88
C LYS A 4 0.13 -9.87 -26.50
N PHE A 5 1.43 -9.61 -26.39
CA PHE A 5 2.10 -9.44 -25.11
C PHE A 5 2.00 -8.01 -24.57
N ASN A 6 1.54 -7.05 -25.38
CA ASN A 6 1.42 -5.65 -25.01
C ASN A 6 0.07 -5.35 -24.33
N ARG A 7 -0.13 -5.82 -23.10
CA ARG A 7 -1.27 -5.41 -22.28
C ARG A 7 -1.03 -4.11 -21.51
N PHE A 8 0.19 -3.62 -21.42
CA PHE A 8 0.53 -2.40 -20.72
C PHE A 8 1.01 -1.35 -21.71
N SER A 9 0.30 -0.21 -21.75
CA SER A 9 0.79 0.96 -22.46
C SER A 9 1.88 1.65 -21.63
N VAL A 10 2.90 2.22 -22.28
CA VAL A 10 3.95 3.00 -21.62
C VAL A 10 3.36 4.10 -20.71
N PRO A 11 2.35 4.88 -21.17
CA PRO A 11 1.69 5.87 -20.31
C PRO A 11 1.09 5.30 -19.01
N LEU A 12 0.49 4.12 -19.06
CA LEU A 12 -0.04 3.46 -17.86
C LEU A 12 1.10 3.04 -16.92
N GLY A 13 2.19 2.51 -17.47
CA GLY A 13 3.38 2.17 -16.68
C GLY A 13 4.02 3.40 -16.02
N LEU A 14 4.04 4.55 -16.71
CA LEU A 14 4.52 5.81 -16.15
C LEU A 14 3.59 6.34 -15.05
N LEU A 15 2.29 6.22 -15.23
CA LEU A 15 1.31 6.61 -14.20
C LEU A 15 1.47 5.79 -12.92
N ASP A 16 1.80 4.51 -13.05
CA ASP A 16 1.99 3.62 -11.90
C ASP A 16 3.15 4.06 -10.98
N TYR A 17 4.12 4.87 -11.44
CA TYR A 17 5.18 5.41 -10.58
C TYR A 17 4.64 6.41 -9.55
N VAL A 18 3.53 7.05 -9.82
CA VAL A 18 2.97 8.07 -8.92
C VAL A 18 2.61 7.46 -7.56
N ASN A 19 2.06 6.24 -7.55
CA ASN A 19 1.68 5.55 -6.31
C ASN A 19 2.88 5.31 -5.35
N PRO A 20 3.96 4.63 -5.77
CA PRO A 20 5.11 4.43 -4.89
C PRO A 20 5.83 5.72 -4.54
N ILE A 21 5.80 6.76 -5.39
CA ILE A 21 6.36 8.08 -5.07
C ILE A 21 5.56 8.74 -3.94
N LEU A 22 4.22 8.79 -4.03
CA LEU A 22 3.37 9.35 -2.98
C LEU A 22 3.48 8.56 -1.68
N TYR A 23 3.55 7.23 -1.76
CA TYR A 23 3.83 6.39 -0.60
C TYR A 23 5.19 6.72 0.02
N THR A 24 6.22 6.94 -0.81
CA THR A 24 7.56 7.33 -0.34
C THR A 24 7.52 8.67 0.40
N VAL A 25 6.77 9.66 -0.11
CA VAL A 25 6.58 10.96 0.58
C VAL A 25 5.96 10.73 1.96
N THR A 26 4.90 9.93 2.06
CA THR A 26 4.26 9.60 3.35
C THR A 26 5.25 8.93 4.31
N MET A 27 6.01 7.93 3.85
CA MET A 27 6.99 7.22 4.68
C MET A 27 8.17 8.10 5.08
N PHE A 28 8.59 9.03 4.22
CA PHE A 28 9.64 10.00 4.51
C PHE A 28 9.24 10.97 5.63
N GLU A 29 8.01 11.50 5.60
CA GLU A 29 7.47 12.36 6.66
C GLU A 29 7.37 11.60 7.99
N LEU A 30 6.89 10.37 7.96
CA LEU A 30 6.85 9.51 9.14
C LEU A 30 8.26 9.18 9.65
N PHE A 31 9.22 8.93 8.77
CA PHE A 31 10.62 8.72 9.14
C PHE A 31 11.20 9.97 9.81
N ARG A 32 10.97 11.14 9.25
CA ARG A 32 11.55 12.39 9.76
C ARG A 32 10.98 12.80 11.12
N TYR A 33 9.65 12.67 11.30
CA TYR A 33 8.96 13.24 12.45
C TYR A 33 8.45 12.24 13.48
N TRP A 34 8.22 11.00 13.10
CA TRP A 34 7.68 9.98 14.00
C TRP A 34 8.70 8.89 14.37
N TYR A 35 9.53 8.46 13.44
CA TYR A 35 10.54 7.43 13.71
C TYR A 35 11.42 7.71 14.94
N PRO A 36 11.89 8.95 15.22
CA PRO A 36 12.69 9.23 16.42
C PRO A 36 11.95 8.93 17.73
N GLN A 37 10.62 8.84 17.69
CA GLN A 37 9.76 8.55 18.85
C GLN A 37 9.40 7.06 18.96
N MET A 38 9.77 6.25 17.95
CA MET A 38 9.48 4.82 17.94
C MET A 38 10.45 4.05 18.84
N GLN A 39 9.89 3.18 19.68
CA GLN A 39 10.73 2.26 20.46
C GLN A 39 11.37 1.21 19.54
N GLN A 40 12.61 0.82 19.83
CA GLN A 40 13.26 -0.30 19.16
C GLN A 40 12.73 -1.62 19.73
N PRO A 41 12.52 -2.69 18.93
CA PRO A 41 12.91 -2.84 17.52
C PRO A 41 11.85 -2.36 16.50
N TYR A 42 10.72 -1.78 16.94
CA TYR A 42 9.61 -1.41 16.06
C TYR A 42 10.02 -0.40 14.99
N GLY A 43 10.87 0.57 15.33
CA GLY A 43 11.39 1.54 14.37
C GLY A 43 12.20 0.89 13.25
N ILE A 44 13.08 -0.05 13.56
CA ILE A 44 13.87 -0.79 12.55
C ILE A 44 12.94 -1.59 11.64
N LEU A 45 11.98 -2.31 12.19
CA LEU A 45 11.03 -3.10 11.41
C LEU A 45 10.13 -2.22 10.54
N PHE A 46 9.75 -1.03 11.02
CA PHE A 46 9.06 -0.03 10.22
C PHE A 46 9.88 0.37 8.99
N LEU A 47 11.16 0.70 9.16
CA LEU A 47 12.05 1.07 8.06
C LEU A 47 12.27 -0.07 7.06
N ILE A 48 12.43 -1.30 7.55
CA ILE A 48 12.57 -2.48 6.70
C ILE A 48 11.30 -2.65 5.85
N GLY A 49 10.12 -2.58 6.46
CA GLY A 49 8.85 -2.70 5.76
C GLY A 49 8.64 -1.59 4.72
N ALA A 50 8.89 -0.33 5.09
CA ALA A 50 8.81 0.81 4.19
C ALA A 50 9.81 0.70 3.03
N GLY A 51 11.06 0.34 3.33
CA GLY A 51 12.12 0.16 2.32
C GLY A 51 11.79 -0.94 1.31
N ILE A 52 11.31 -2.09 1.76
CA ILE A 52 10.85 -3.19 0.90
C ILE A 52 9.72 -2.69 -0.01
N SER A 53 8.72 -2.00 0.54
CA SER A 53 7.57 -1.51 -0.22
C SER A 53 7.98 -0.50 -1.28
N VAL A 54 8.83 0.47 -0.94
CA VAL A 54 9.31 1.49 -1.87
C VAL A 54 10.16 0.86 -2.97
N PHE A 55 11.13 0.03 -2.60
CA PHE A 55 12.04 -0.60 -3.57
C PHE A 55 11.29 -1.46 -4.59
N PHE A 56 10.51 -2.43 -4.12
CA PHE A 56 9.74 -3.29 -5.02
C PHE A 56 8.57 -2.55 -5.69
N GLY A 57 7.99 -1.54 -5.01
CA GLY A 57 6.97 -0.66 -5.56
C GLY A 57 7.45 0.12 -6.78
N LEU A 58 8.71 0.55 -6.81
CA LEU A 58 9.33 1.20 -7.98
C LEU A 58 9.73 0.21 -9.07
N LEU A 59 10.08 -1.03 -8.72
CA LEU A 59 10.40 -2.05 -9.71
C LEU A 59 9.20 -2.48 -10.57
N ILE A 60 8.00 -2.48 -9.98
CA ILE A 60 6.77 -2.87 -10.71
C ILE A 60 6.51 -1.98 -11.92
N PRO A 61 6.38 -0.63 -11.80
CA PRO A 61 6.18 0.24 -12.94
C PRO A 61 7.37 0.23 -13.90
N THR A 62 8.62 0.08 -13.39
CA THR A 62 9.80 -0.08 -14.24
C THR A 62 9.64 -1.29 -15.18
N GLY A 63 9.26 -2.44 -14.64
CA GLY A 63 8.98 -3.63 -15.44
C GLY A 63 7.87 -3.42 -16.47
N LYS A 64 6.77 -2.73 -16.10
CA LYS A 64 5.66 -2.40 -17.01
C LYS A 64 6.12 -1.49 -18.18
N VAL A 65 6.92 -0.46 -17.89
CA VAL A 65 7.48 0.43 -18.92
C VAL A 65 8.40 -0.31 -19.87
N LEU A 66 9.33 -1.11 -19.35
CA LEU A 66 10.27 -1.88 -20.19
C LEU A 66 9.54 -2.90 -21.08
N VAL A 67 8.47 -3.52 -20.59
CA VAL A 67 7.61 -4.39 -21.41
C VAL A 67 6.86 -3.58 -22.46
N GLY A 68 6.33 -2.41 -22.11
CA GLY A 68 5.64 -1.50 -23.02
C GLY A 68 6.55 -0.98 -24.15
N LEU A 69 7.85 -0.79 -23.87
CA LEU A 69 8.88 -0.42 -24.83
C LEU A 69 9.44 -1.61 -25.64
N ASN A 70 8.94 -2.84 -25.42
CA ASN A 70 9.45 -4.08 -26.02
C ASN A 70 10.94 -4.37 -25.71
N VAL A 71 11.50 -3.78 -24.65
CA VAL A 71 12.90 -4.02 -24.24
C VAL A 71 13.04 -5.41 -23.59
N ILE A 72 12.03 -5.81 -22.81
CA ILE A 72 12.00 -7.12 -22.16
C ILE A 72 10.66 -7.81 -22.38
N LYS A 73 10.70 -9.14 -22.51
CA LYS A 73 9.51 -10.00 -22.47
C LYS A 73 9.35 -10.50 -21.03
N PHE A 74 8.77 -9.67 -20.17
CA PHE A 74 8.68 -9.98 -18.75
C PHE A 74 7.22 -10.17 -18.34
N ARG A 75 6.96 -11.27 -17.65
CA ARG A 75 5.70 -11.47 -16.93
C ARG A 75 5.97 -11.12 -15.48
N MET A 76 5.31 -10.07 -14.99
CA MET A 76 5.47 -9.62 -13.61
C MET A 76 5.25 -10.79 -12.64
N PRO A 77 6.25 -11.18 -11.85
CA PRO A 77 6.06 -12.25 -10.88
C PRO A 77 5.15 -11.76 -9.75
N VAL A 78 4.19 -12.60 -9.38
CA VAL A 78 3.29 -12.35 -8.25
C VAL A 78 4.07 -12.11 -6.95
N SER A 79 5.26 -12.70 -6.84
CA SER A 79 6.17 -12.49 -5.72
C SER A 79 6.54 -11.02 -5.49
N LEU A 80 6.73 -10.22 -6.55
CA LEU A 80 7.01 -8.78 -6.39
C LEU A 80 5.83 -8.04 -5.76
N VAL A 81 4.61 -8.32 -6.24
CA VAL A 81 3.39 -7.73 -5.68
C VAL A 81 3.24 -8.14 -4.21
N PHE A 82 3.55 -9.39 -3.90
CA PHE A 82 3.51 -9.90 -2.53
C PHE A 82 4.55 -9.20 -1.63
N CYS A 83 5.79 -8.99 -2.10
CA CYS A 83 6.83 -8.27 -1.36
C CYS A 83 6.41 -6.83 -1.05
N VAL A 84 5.86 -6.09 -2.03
CA VAL A 84 5.34 -4.73 -1.79
C VAL A 84 4.30 -4.74 -0.69
N ASN A 85 3.30 -5.60 -0.82
CA ASN A 85 2.17 -5.64 0.10
C ASN A 85 2.56 -6.15 1.50
N ALA A 86 3.49 -7.09 1.59
CA ALA A 86 4.05 -7.54 2.87
C ALA A 86 4.83 -6.43 3.58
N GLY A 87 5.59 -5.64 2.81
CA GLY A 87 6.29 -4.47 3.36
C GLY A 87 5.32 -3.39 3.85
N ILE A 88 4.23 -3.11 3.11
CA ILE A 88 3.17 -2.19 3.54
C ILE A 88 2.51 -2.70 4.83
N LEU A 89 2.22 -4.00 4.91
CA LEU A 89 1.65 -4.60 6.12
C LEU A 89 2.59 -4.45 7.31
N LEU A 90 3.87 -4.77 7.13
CA LEU A 90 4.87 -4.67 8.20
C LEU A 90 5.03 -3.23 8.69
N SER A 91 5.20 -2.27 7.77
CA SER A 91 5.34 -0.84 8.14
C SER A 91 4.09 -0.29 8.81
N GLY A 92 2.90 -0.57 8.29
CA GLY A 92 1.62 -0.15 8.89
C GLY A 92 1.40 -0.73 10.28
N GLN A 93 1.78 -1.98 10.49
CA GLN A 93 1.69 -2.67 11.77
C GLN A 93 2.64 -2.09 12.81
N MET A 94 3.90 -1.82 12.43
CA MET A 94 4.88 -1.20 13.34
C MET A 94 4.49 0.25 13.67
N LEU A 95 3.94 0.97 12.71
CA LEU A 95 3.39 2.31 12.94
C LEU A 95 2.24 2.27 13.94
N LEU A 96 1.26 1.38 13.76
CA LEU A 96 0.14 1.24 14.67
C LEU A 96 0.61 0.90 16.09
N GLN A 97 1.57 -0.01 16.22
CA GLN A 97 2.17 -0.39 17.50
C GLN A 97 2.79 0.83 18.20
N SER A 98 3.52 1.65 17.48
CA SER A 98 4.19 2.82 18.04
C SER A 98 3.19 3.93 18.43
N VAL A 99 2.12 4.09 17.66
CA VAL A 99 1.09 5.11 17.91
C VAL A 99 0.17 4.71 19.04
N MET A 100 -0.33 3.47 19.08
CA MET A 100 -1.32 3.06 20.07
C MET A 100 -0.72 2.48 21.35
N VAL A 101 0.60 2.27 21.41
CA VAL A 101 1.28 1.61 22.55
C VAL A 101 0.58 0.28 22.91
N ILE A 102 0.24 -0.50 21.88
CA ILE A 102 -0.49 -1.76 22.04
C ILE A 102 0.43 -2.79 22.69
N ARG A 103 -0.09 -3.56 23.63
CA ARG A 103 0.66 -4.68 24.23
C ARG A 103 1.13 -5.64 23.12
N SER A 104 2.39 -6.05 23.16
CA SER A 104 2.98 -6.93 22.13
C SER A 104 2.18 -8.22 21.91
N SER A 105 1.55 -8.75 22.95
CA SER A 105 0.67 -9.93 22.85
C SER A 105 -0.57 -9.70 21.98
N VAL A 106 -1.18 -8.51 22.06
CA VAL A 106 -2.33 -8.15 21.21
C VAL A 106 -1.90 -8.01 19.77
N LEU A 107 -0.73 -7.43 19.52
CA LEU A 107 -0.19 -7.31 18.18
C LEU A 107 0.10 -8.69 17.55
N ILE A 108 0.75 -9.58 18.28
CA ILE A 108 1.01 -10.96 17.82
C ILE A 108 -0.31 -11.66 17.50
N PHE A 109 -1.32 -11.54 18.38
CA PHE A 109 -2.63 -12.11 18.13
C PHE A 109 -3.27 -11.55 16.85
N LEU A 110 -3.20 -10.24 16.62
CA LEU A 110 -3.74 -9.59 15.43
C LEU A 110 -3.03 -10.06 14.15
N VAL A 111 -1.70 -10.24 14.18
CA VAL A 111 -0.93 -10.84 13.08
C VAL A 111 -1.39 -12.27 12.81
N LEU A 112 -1.51 -13.09 13.85
CA LEU A 112 -1.93 -14.48 13.70
C LEU A 112 -3.34 -14.57 13.10
N VAL A 113 -4.26 -13.71 13.51
CA VAL A 113 -5.61 -13.62 12.93
C VAL A 113 -5.53 -13.23 11.45
N ILE A 114 -4.76 -12.21 11.09
CA ILE A 114 -4.59 -11.79 9.68
C ILE A 114 -4.01 -12.95 8.86
N VAL A 115 -2.95 -13.58 9.33
CA VAL A 115 -2.32 -14.73 8.65
C VAL A 115 -3.29 -15.90 8.50
N ALA A 116 -4.05 -16.23 9.55
CA ALA A 116 -5.06 -17.30 9.51
C ALA A 116 -6.17 -16.98 8.49
N VAL A 117 -6.68 -15.74 8.48
CA VAL A 117 -7.69 -15.30 7.49
C VAL A 117 -7.13 -15.37 6.07
N LEU A 118 -5.90 -14.91 5.85
CA LEU A 118 -5.25 -14.97 4.54
C LEU A 118 -5.03 -16.42 4.08
N ALA A 119 -4.59 -17.30 4.98
CA ALA A 119 -4.43 -18.72 4.71
C ALA A 119 -5.77 -19.41 4.37
N PHE A 120 -6.82 -19.10 5.13
CA PHE A 120 -8.18 -19.58 4.86
C PHE A 120 -8.68 -19.13 3.49
N LEU A 121 -8.55 -17.84 3.17
CA LEU A 121 -8.94 -17.29 1.87
C LEU A 121 -8.14 -17.91 0.72
N TYR A 122 -6.84 -18.20 0.93
CA TYR A 122 -6.04 -18.95 -0.05
C TYR A 122 -6.57 -20.35 -0.27
N HIS A 123 -6.85 -21.06 0.80
CA HIS A 123 -7.40 -22.41 0.70
C HIS A 123 -8.71 -22.44 -0.08
N GLN A 124 -9.60 -21.47 0.16
CA GLN A 124 -10.89 -21.35 -0.50
C GLN A 124 -10.79 -20.91 -1.96
N THR A 125 -9.97 -19.91 -2.25
CA THR A 125 -9.99 -19.26 -3.58
C THR A 125 -8.91 -19.79 -4.52
N LYS A 126 -7.82 -20.36 -3.98
CA LYS A 126 -6.59 -20.72 -4.71
C LYS A 126 -6.00 -19.56 -5.53
N LYS A 127 -6.41 -18.31 -5.23
CA LYS A 127 -6.01 -17.09 -5.96
C LYS A 127 -4.96 -16.33 -5.16
N ILE A 128 -3.70 -16.61 -5.43
CA ILE A 128 -2.57 -15.97 -4.76
C ILE A 128 -2.56 -14.44 -4.91
N ASN A 129 -3.05 -13.93 -6.05
CA ASN A 129 -3.17 -12.48 -6.29
C ASN A 129 -4.13 -11.82 -5.32
N THR A 130 -5.25 -12.47 -4.99
CA THR A 130 -6.23 -11.94 -4.03
C THR A 130 -5.60 -11.80 -2.64
N ILE A 131 -4.77 -12.76 -2.25
CA ILE A 131 -4.09 -12.71 -0.95
C ILE A 131 -3.08 -11.58 -0.91
N ALA A 132 -2.28 -11.41 -1.96
CA ALA A 132 -1.32 -10.31 -2.06
C ALA A 132 -2.04 -8.96 -1.91
N VAL A 133 -3.15 -8.76 -2.61
CA VAL A 133 -3.96 -7.52 -2.52
C VAL A 133 -4.53 -7.34 -1.12
N LEU A 134 -5.08 -8.38 -0.50
CA LEU A 134 -5.64 -8.29 0.87
C LEU A 134 -4.56 -8.01 1.91
N THR A 135 -3.36 -8.53 1.73
CA THR A 135 -2.19 -8.23 2.59
C THR A 135 -1.87 -6.74 2.55
N GLY A 136 -1.79 -6.16 1.34
CA GLY A 136 -1.58 -4.72 1.17
C GLY A 136 -2.72 -3.89 1.74
N ALA A 137 -3.97 -4.33 1.52
CA ALA A 137 -5.16 -3.67 2.03
C ALA A 137 -5.12 -3.57 3.57
N ALA A 138 -4.78 -4.66 4.25
CA ALA A 138 -4.64 -4.66 5.70
C ALA A 138 -3.55 -3.67 6.15
N GLY A 139 -2.40 -3.64 5.49
CA GLY A 139 -1.30 -2.72 5.82
C GLY A 139 -1.68 -1.24 5.61
N TYR A 140 -2.37 -0.91 4.53
CA TYR A 140 -2.87 0.46 4.31
C TYR A 140 -3.88 0.88 5.38
N LEU A 141 -4.83 0.01 5.74
CA LEU A 141 -5.79 0.32 6.80
C LEU A 141 -5.10 0.57 8.13
N LEU A 142 -4.10 -0.25 8.50
CA LEU A 142 -3.31 -0.05 9.72
C LEU A 142 -2.58 1.30 9.70
N THR A 143 -2.00 1.67 8.55
CA THR A 143 -1.34 2.96 8.35
C THR A 143 -2.34 4.12 8.51
N TYR A 144 -3.51 4.06 7.87
CA TYR A 144 -4.51 5.13 7.93
C TYR A 144 -5.10 5.31 9.32
N VAL A 145 -5.41 4.21 10.01
CA VAL A 145 -5.86 4.24 11.42
C VAL A 145 -4.80 4.88 12.32
N SER A 146 -3.53 4.56 12.09
CA SER A 146 -2.42 5.17 12.84
C SER A 146 -2.33 6.67 12.60
N LEU A 147 -2.43 7.12 11.35
CA LEU A 147 -2.39 8.55 10.97
C LEU A 147 -3.61 9.32 11.53
N ILE A 148 -4.80 8.72 11.50
CA ILE A 148 -6.00 9.30 12.14
C ILE A 148 -5.77 9.47 13.64
N THR A 149 -5.24 8.44 14.31
CA THR A 149 -4.95 8.49 15.74
C THR A 149 -3.92 9.56 16.09
N LEU A 150 -2.85 9.69 15.28
CA LEU A 150 -1.86 10.74 15.44
C LEU A 150 -2.47 12.14 15.25
N SER A 151 -3.31 12.32 14.25
CA SER A 151 -4.00 13.58 13.99
C SER A 151 -4.95 13.96 15.11
N ALA A 152 -5.70 12.97 15.64
CA ALA A 152 -6.60 13.17 16.77
C ALA A 152 -5.83 13.59 18.03
N ARG A 153 -4.67 12.98 18.32
CA ARG A 153 -3.81 13.39 19.44
C ARG A 153 -3.24 14.79 19.32
N ARG A 154 -3.11 15.29 18.10
CA ARG A 154 -2.66 16.67 17.81
C ARG A 154 -3.81 17.64 17.65
N ASN A 155 -5.06 17.21 17.84
CA ASN A 155 -6.29 17.99 17.62
C ASN A 155 -6.41 18.56 16.20
N MET A 156 -5.92 17.85 15.20
CA MET A 156 -5.92 18.27 13.80
C MET A 156 -7.05 17.57 13.03
N VAL A 157 -8.15 18.27 12.82
CA VAL A 157 -9.35 17.71 12.16
C VAL A 157 -9.15 17.51 10.66
N PHE A 158 -8.48 18.43 9.98
CA PHE A 158 -8.37 18.39 8.52
C PHE A 158 -7.63 17.14 8.00
N PRO A 159 -6.46 16.71 8.54
CA PRO A 159 -5.86 15.42 8.17
C PRO A 159 -6.77 14.22 8.42
N ILE A 160 -7.57 14.22 9.51
CA ILE A 160 -8.53 13.14 9.79
C ILE A 160 -9.53 12.99 8.65
N ILE A 161 -10.06 14.12 8.15
CA ILE A 161 -11.00 14.11 7.01
C ILE A 161 -10.34 13.52 5.77
N LEU A 162 -9.10 13.93 5.45
CA LEU A 162 -8.37 13.42 4.29
C LEU A 162 -8.13 11.90 4.38
N TYR A 163 -7.72 11.40 5.54
CA TYR A 163 -7.53 9.95 5.75
C TYR A 163 -8.85 9.19 5.73
N GLY A 164 -9.93 9.77 6.27
CA GLY A 164 -11.27 9.19 6.17
C GLY A 164 -11.73 9.05 4.73
N MET A 165 -11.53 10.07 3.90
CA MET A 165 -11.81 10.02 2.45
C MET A 165 -10.94 8.96 1.76
N ALA A 166 -9.65 8.87 2.11
CA ALA A 166 -8.76 7.84 1.57
C ALA A 166 -9.25 6.42 1.91
N ILE A 167 -9.70 6.18 3.14
CA ILE A 167 -10.28 4.88 3.54
C ILE A 167 -11.53 4.55 2.71
N LEU A 168 -12.44 5.49 2.54
CA LEU A 168 -13.66 5.27 1.74
C LEU A 168 -13.32 4.92 0.29
N LEU A 169 -12.43 5.69 -0.35
CA LEU A 169 -11.95 5.41 -1.71
C LEU A 169 -11.27 4.04 -1.79
N PHE A 170 -10.48 3.69 -0.79
CA PHE A 170 -9.77 2.43 -0.75
C PHE A 170 -10.73 1.23 -0.63
N ILE A 171 -11.76 1.32 0.20
CA ILE A 171 -12.81 0.29 0.32
C ILE A 171 -13.55 0.13 -1.01
N MET A 172 -13.89 1.24 -1.68
CA MET A 172 -14.50 1.20 -3.01
C MET A 172 -13.58 0.51 -4.03
N LEU A 173 -12.29 0.82 -4.03
CA LEU A 173 -11.29 0.18 -4.90
C LEU A 173 -11.17 -1.32 -4.67
N CYS A 174 -11.15 -1.77 -3.42
CA CYS A 174 -11.15 -3.19 -3.08
C CYS A 174 -12.41 -3.89 -3.64
N GLY A 175 -13.58 -3.25 -3.52
CA GLY A 175 -14.83 -3.75 -4.07
C GLY A 175 -14.82 -3.87 -5.60
N ILE A 176 -14.28 -2.87 -6.28
CA ILE A 176 -14.10 -2.88 -7.74
C ILE A 176 -13.08 -3.96 -8.14
N GLY A 177 -11.93 -4.02 -7.49
CA GLY A 177 -10.85 -4.95 -7.82
C GLY A 177 -11.25 -6.43 -7.69
N ILE A 178 -12.17 -6.75 -6.78
CA ILE A 178 -12.69 -8.13 -6.61
C ILE A 178 -13.63 -8.54 -7.75
N LYS A 179 -14.45 -7.61 -8.25
CA LYS A 179 -15.52 -7.87 -9.22
C LYS A 179 -15.14 -7.55 -10.66
N ALA A 180 -14.14 -6.71 -10.87
CA ALA A 180 -13.81 -6.17 -12.18
C ALA A 180 -13.10 -7.18 -13.08
N ASP A 181 -13.42 -7.16 -14.37
CA ASP A 181 -12.60 -7.81 -15.39
C ASP A 181 -11.32 -6.99 -15.61
N LEU A 182 -10.26 -7.41 -14.91
CA LEU A 182 -8.92 -6.81 -15.02
C LEU A 182 -8.29 -6.93 -16.42
N LYS A 183 -8.97 -7.59 -17.39
CA LYS A 183 -8.54 -7.61 -18.80
C LYS A 183 -8.97 -6.34 -19.55
N ASN A 184 -9.92 -5.56 -19.00
CA ASN A 184 -10.37 -4.33 -19.61
C ASN A 184 -9.43 -3.16 -19.31
N PRO A 185 -8.77 -2.55 -20.32
CA PRO A 185 -7.82 -1.45 -20.09
C PRO A 185 -8.45 -0.24 -19.38
N LYS A 186 -9.73 0.07 -19.64
CA LYS A 186 -10.42 1.20 -19.00
C LYS A 186 -10.53 1.01 -17.49
N ILE A 187 -10.76 -0.22 -17.05
CA ILE A 187 -10.85 -0.55 -15.63
C ILE A 187 -9.49 -0.35 -14.94
N HIS A 188 -8.38 -0.73 -15.61
CA HIS A 188 -7.04 -0.46 -15.10
C HIS A 188 -6.80 1.03 -14.88
N TRP A 189 -7.16 1.89 -15.84
CA TRP A 189 -7.02 3.33 -15.71
C TRP A 189 -7.83 3.88 -14.52
N ILE A 190 -9.05 3.41 -14.34
CA ILE A 190 -9.90 3.84 -13.21
C ILE A 190 -9.28 3.42 -11.88
N ILE A 191 -8.79 2.18 -11.78
CA ILE A 191 -8.15 1.66 -10.56
C ILE A 191 -6.89 2.47 -10.24
N GLU A 192 -6.02 2.72 -11.22
CA GLU A 192 -4.77 3.46 -10.99
C GLU A 192 -5.04 4.93 -10.64
N ALA A 193 -5.94 5.60 -11.35
CA ALA A 193 -6.32 6.98 -11.03
C ALA A 193 -6.92 7.12 -9.62
N SER A 194 -7.78 6.18 -9.22
CA SER A 194 -8.36 6.16 -7.88
C SER A 194 -7.32 5.85 -6.80
N ASN A 195 -6.36 4.97 -7.10
CA ASN A 195 -5.24 4.64 -6.21
C ASN A 195 -4.34 5.87 -5.97
N ILE A 196 -4.02 6.59 -7.06
CA ILE A 196 -3.26 7.84 -6.99
C ILE A 196 -3.98 8.87 -6.13
N LEU A 197 -5.29 9.06 -6.33
CA LEU A 197 -6.08 9.98 -5.52
C LEU A 197 -6.06 9.60 -4.04
N CYS A 198 -6.21 8.31 -3.74
CA CYS A 198 -6.12 7.79 -2.38
C CYS A 198 -4.75 8.11 -1.75
N GLN A 199 -3.65 7.80 -2.44
CA GLN A 199 -2.29 8.06 -1.96
C GLN A 199 -1.99 9.56 -1.83
N LEU A 200 -2.53 10.38 -2.74
CA LEU A 200 -2.41 11.84 -2.69
C LEU A 200 -3.06 12.42 -1.43
N LEU A 201 -4.28 11.99 -1.12
CA LEU A 201 -4.98 12.40 0.11
C LEU A 201 -4.16 12.06 1.36
N VAL A 202 -3.55 10.88 1.38
CA VAL A 202 -2.71 10.44 2.50
C VAL A 202 -1.42 11.26 2.59
N ALA A 203 -0.73 11.46 1.48
CA ALA A 203 0.52 12.23 1.46
C ALA A 203 0.28 13.69 1.88
N VAL A 204 -0.74 14.34 1.33
CA VAL A 204 -1.12 15.73 1.71
C VAL A 204 -1.53 15.77 3.18
N GLY A 205 -2.36 14.85 3.65
CA GLY A 205 -2.74 14.77 5.06
C GLY A 205 -1.54 14.61 5.98
N THR A 206 -0.55 13.81 5.58
CA THR A 206 0.67 13.58 6.37
C THR A 206 1.58 14.80 6.38
N ILE A 207 1.72 15.51 5.26
CA ILE A 207 2.45 16.78 5.22
C ILE A 207 1.80 17.79 6.17
N ILE A 208 0.49 17.98 6.09
CA ILE A 208 -0.23 18.90 6.97
C ILE A 208 -0.13 18.48 8.44
N LEU A 209 -0.14 17.19 8.73
CA LEU A 209 0.00 16.66 10.10
C LEU A 209 1.32 17.06 10.74
N PHE A 210 2.40 17.13 9.97
CA PHE A 210 3.74 17.43 10.49
C PHE A 210 4.20 18.87 10.23
N HIS A 211 3.51 19.61 9.33
CA HIS A 211 3.78 21.01 8.99
C HIS A 211 2.46 21.80 9.06
N PRO A 212 1.92 22.04 10.28
CA PRO A 212 0.66 22.73 10.48
C PRO A 212 0.71 24.21 10.10
#